data_2a9ac514fa6beee4fa5f608ac97aac66
#
_entry.id   2a9ac514fa6beee4fa5f608ac97aac66
#
_cell.length_a   1.000
_cell.length_b   1.000
_cell.length_c   1.000
_cell.angle_alpha   90.00
_cell.angle_beta   90.00
_cell.angle_gamma   90.00
#
_symmetry.space_group_name_H-M   'P 1'
#
loop_
_entity.id
_entity.type
_entity.pdbx_description
1 polymer ?
#
loop_
_entity_poly.entity_id
_entity_poly.type
_entity_poly.pdbx_seq_one_letter_code
_entity_poly.pdbx_strand_id
1 'polypeptide(L)'
;FTDVYEDLDPGCCLIAEDKGTGQLAGSCFYHPRETHFSLGIMNASPDYFGKGVATRILDEIISLAENENLPVRLVSSAMNLDSFSLYTRRGFVPQMTFQDMFLSVPGDGLDSDPPEQLRRVRDAEPDDAKGMADLEMKLNGIRREKDFAYFINNESGVWGVSVIESSEGQITGFLCSVNSSGSKMLGPGISSDCSDSAALIYHELNRFFGFFP
;
A
#
# COMPACT_ATOMS: atom_id res chain seq x y z
N PHE A 1 11.20 -3.92 4.08
CA PHE A 1 10.56 -3.54 2.80
C PHE A 1 11.19 -4.27 1.61
N THR A 2 12.52 -4.31 1.51
CA THR A 2 13.22 -4.89 0.35
C THR A 2 12.79 -6.33 0.09
N ASP A 3 12.76 -7.17 1.13
CA ASP A 3 12.40 -8.57 1.00
C ASP A 3 10.96 -8.73 0.50
N VAL A 4 10.00 -7.97 1.08
CA VAL A 4 8.59 -8.01 0.67
C VAL A 4 8.41 -7.56 -0.78
N TYR A 5 9.12 -6.51 -1.21
CA TYR A 5 9.00 -6.00 -2.58
C TYR A 5 9.62 -6.95 -3.59
N GLU A 6 10.76 -7.57 -3.25
CA GLU A 6 11.41 -8.54 -4.13
C GLU A 6 10.62 -9.86 -4.20
N ASP A 7 10.03 -10.30 -3.07
CA ASP A 7 9.16 -11.49 -3.07
C ASP A 7 7.89 -11.26 -3.90
N LEU A 8 7.31 -10.05 -3.77
CA LEU A 8 6.07 -9.70 -4.45
C LEU A 8 6.28 -9.50 -5.96
N ASP A 9 7.36 -8.80 -6.35
CA ASP A 9 7.67 -8.46 -7.74
C ASP A 9 9.18 -8.58 -8.01
N PRO A 10 9.70 -9.82 -8.17
CA PRO A 10 11.12 -10.07 -8.38
C PRO A 10 11.69 -9.28 -9.57
N GLY A 11 12.81 -8.59 -9.36
CA GLY A 11 13.49 -7.79 -10.39
C GLY A 11 12.83 -6.45 -10.73
N CYS A 12 11.75 -6.07 -10.05
CA CYS A 12 11.08 -4.79 -10.25
C CYS A 12 11.71 -3.67 -9.41
N CYS A 13 13.03 -3.54 -9.48
CA CYS A 13 13.79 -2.46 -8.86
C CYS A 13 14.73 -1.82 -9.87
N LEU A 14 14.54 -0.53 -10.15
CA LEU A 14 15.50 0.26 -10.93
C LEU A 14 16.60 0.79 -10.03
N ILE A 15 17.84 0.69 -10.50
CA ILE A 15 19.03 1.18 -9.81
C ILE A 15 19.76 2.17 -10.72
N ALA A 16 20.09 3.34 -10.19
CA ALA A 16 20.98 4.30 -10.83
C ALA A 16 22.35 4.25 -10.19
N GLU A 17 23.37 3.98 -11.00
CA GLU A 17 24.77 3.91 -10.59
C GLU A 17 25.59 5.02 -11.28
N ASP A 18 26.47 5.64 -10.52
CA ASP A 18 27.47 6.56 -11.08
C ASP A 18 28.59 5.77 -11.78
N LYS A 19 28.67 5.90 -13.10
CA LYS A 19 29.60 5.17 -13.92
C LYS A 19 31.10 5.47 -13.62
N GLY A 20 31.38 6.64 -13.04
CA GLY A 20 32.73 7.06 -12.70
C GLY A 20 33.24 6.46 -11.40
N THR A 21 32.35 6.23 -10.45
CA THR A 21 32.68 5.79 -9.08
C THR A 21 32.14 4.42 -8.73
N GLY A 22 31.18 3.89 -9.46
CA GLY A 22 30.45 2.66 -9.13
C GLY A 22 29.50 2.83 -7.91
N GLN A 23 29.25 4.06 -7.47
CA GLN A 23 28.39 4.31 -6.32
C GLN A 23 26.91 4.31 -6.70
N LEU A 24 26.08 3.78 -5.80
CA LEU A 24 24.63 3.84 -5.92
C LEU A 24 24.16 5.30 -5.79
N ALA A 25 23.57 5.84 -6.84
CA ALA A 25 23.04 7.20 -6.90
C ALA A 25 21.56 7.28 -6.56
N GLY A 26 20.80 6.19 -6.76
CA GLY A 26 19.40 6.10 -6.44
C GLY A 26 18.79 4.77 -6.81
N SER A 27 17.57 4.54 -6.33
CA SER A 27 16.78 3.33 -6.65
C SER A 27 15.29 3.62 -6.55
N CYS A 28 14.49 2.79 -7.22
CA CYS A 28 13.04 2.78 -7.06
C CYS A 28 12.49 1.39 -7.31
N PHE A 29 11.68 0.90 -6.38
CA PHE A 29 10.83 -0.26 -6.61
C PHE A 29 9.56 0.17 -7.37
N TYR A 30 9.07 -0.69 -8.23
CA TYR A 30 7.80 -0.51 -8.91
C TYR A 30 7.05 -1.83 -9.00
N HIS A 31 5.72 -1.76 -9.05
CA HIS A 31 4.87 -2.93 -8.96
C HIS A 31 3.85 -2.90 -10.10
N PRO A 32 4.08 -3.66 -11.20
CA PRO A 32 3.09 -3.83 -12.26
C PRO A 32 1.85 -4.53 -11.74
N ARG A 33 0.68 -3.96 -12.01
CA ARG A 33 -0.63 -4.53 -11.67
C ARG A 33 -1.53 -4.47 -12.89
N GLU A 34 -2.67 -5.13 -12.83
CA GLU A 34 -3.58 -5.25 -13.96
C GLU A 34 -4.09 -3.90 -14.48
N THR A 35 -4.16 -2.89 -13.63
CA THR A 35 -4.73 -1.57 -13.96
C THR A 35 -3.74 -0.43 -13.92
N HIS A 36 -2.52 -0.65 -13.42
CA HIS A 36 -1.54 0.42 -13.23
C HIS A 36 -0.16 -0.12 -12.86
N PHE A 37 0.85 0.72 -12.99
CA PHE A 37 2.12 0.54 -12.30
C PHE A 37 2.08 1.31 -10.98
N SER A 38 2.27 0.64 -9.86
CA SER A 38 2.43 1.31 -8.57
C SER A 38 3.90 1.68 -8.38
N LEU A 39 4.18 2.95 -8.16
CA LEU A 39 5.52 3.41 -7.79
C LEU A 39 5.72 3.15 -6.30
N GLY A 40 6.71 2.33 -5.98
CA GLY A 40 7.08 1.99 -4.61
C GLY A 40 8.04 3.01 -4.00
N ILE A 41 8.92 2.54 -3.12
CA ILE A 41 9.89 3.42 -2.45
C ILE A 41 10.93 3.88 -3.48
N MET A 42 11.02 5.20 -3.67
CA MET A 42 12.03 5.85 -4.51
C MET A 42 12.98 6.66 -3.64
N ASN A 43 14.27 6.40 -3.80
CA ASN A 43 15.34 7.08 -3.08
C ASN A 43 16.38 7.64 -4.04
N ALA A 44 16.94 8.80 -3.71
CA ALA A 44 18.13 9.35 -4.34
C ALA A 44 19.15 9.71 -3.26
N SER A 45 20.41 9.36 -3.48
CA SER A 45 21.48 9.69 -2.55
C SER A 45 21.65 11.22 -2.45
N PRO A 46 21.79 11.76 -1.24
CA PRO A 46 22.03 13.21 -1.05
C PRO A 46 23.20 13.75 -1.86
N ASP A 47 24.25 12.98 -2.08
CA ASP A 47 25.43 13.36 -2.87
C ASP A 47 25.12 13.62 -4.36
N TYR A 48 23.96 13.15 -4.80
CA TYR A 48 23.45 13.31 -6.16
C TYR A 48 22.22 14.23 -6.22
N PHE A 49 21.92 14.96 -5.16
CA PHE A 49 20.84 15.93 -5.15
C PHE A 49 21.00 16.97 -6.28
N GLY A 50 19.91 17.29 -6.95
CA GLY A 50 19.91 18.23 -8.09
C GLY A 50 20.54 17.71 -9.40
N LYS A 51 21.11 16.49 -9.42
CA LYS A 51 21.72 15.90 -10.63
C LYS A 51 20.71 15.14 -11.51
N GLY A 52 19.42 15.17 -11.16
CA GLY A 52 18.33 14.59 -11.96
C GLY A 52 18.16 13.07 -11.84
N VAL A 53 18.77 12.43 -10.84
CA VAL A 53 18.71 10.97 -10.64
C VAL A 53 17.26 10.50 -10.45
N ALA A 54 16.53 11.06 -9.49
CA ALA A 54 15.12 10.71 -9.25
C ALA A 54 14.24 10.94 -10.47
N THR A 55 14.50 12.03 -11.20
CA THR A 55 13.81 12.34 -12.47
C THR A 55 13.98 11.25 -13.50
N ARG A 56 15.21 10.77 -13.71
CA ARG A 56 15.51 9.72 -14.70
C ARG A 56 14.90 8.38 -14.33
N ILE A 57 14.96 8.02 -13.05
CA ILE A 57 14.31 6.79 -12.54
C ILE A 57 12.80 6.86 -12.78
N LEU A 58 12.17 8.00 -12.44
CA LEU A 58 10.74 8.20 -12.65
C LEU A 58 10.36 8.14 -14.14
N ASP A 59 11.13 8.80 -15.00
CA ASP A 59 10.90 8.80 -16.44
C ASP A 59 10.98 7.38 -17.04
N GLU A 60 11.89 6.54 -16.54
CA GLU A 60 12.00 5.13 -16.94
C GLU A 60 10.79 4.31 -16.53
N ILE A 61 10.29 4.49 -15.27
CA ILE A 61 9.09 3.80 -14.81
C ILE A 61 7.86 4.24 -15.61
N ILE A 62 7.74 5.52 -15.92
CA ILE A 62 6.66 6.03 -16.78
C ILE A 62 6.73 5.36 -18.15
N SER A 63 7.92 5.28 -18.75
CA SER A 63 8.13 4.63 -20.05
C SER A 63 7.75 3.15 -20.02
N LEU A 64 8.11 2.42 -18.96
CA LEU A 64 7.71 1.02 -18.79
C LEU A 64 6.19 0.88 -18.73
N ALA A 65 5.50 1.73 -17.99
CA ALA A 65 4.05 1.72 -17.87
C ALA A 65 3.35 2.12 -19.20
N GLU A 66 3.89 3.10 -19.92
CA GLU A 66 3.39 3.51 -21.24
C GLU A 66 3.47 2.38 -22.28
N ASN A 67 4.52 1.57 -22.25
CA ASN A 67 4.66 0.42 -23.14
C ASN A 67 3.56 -0.63 -22.92
N GLU A 68 2.99 -0.70 -21.71
CA GLU A 68 1.88 -1.58 -21.36
C GLU A 68 0.51 -0.86 -21.45
N ASN A 69 0.49 0.41 -21.88
CA ASN A 69 -0.70 1.28 -21.88
C ASN A 69 -1.36 1.42 -20.49
N LEU A 70 -0.57 1.45 -19.44
CA LEU A 70 -1.02 1.56 -18.05
C LEU A 70 -0.58 2.90 -17.44
N PRO A 71 -1.39 3.52 -16.56
CA PRO A 71 -0.98 4.68 -15.80
C PRO A 71 -0.01 4.30 -14.67
N VAL A 72 0.82 5.25 -14.26
CA VAL A 72 1.59 5.15 -13.02
C VAL A 72 0.80 5.77 -11.87
N ARG A 73 0.72 5.10 -10.74
CA ARG A 73 0.11 5.57 -9.49
C ARG A 73 1.13 5.59 -8.37
N LEU A 74 0.99 6.53 -7.46
CA LEU A 74 1.84 6.63 -6.28
C LEU A 74 1.08 7.29 -5.11
N VAL A 75 1.63 7.11 -3.91
CA VAL A 75 1.28 7.88 -2.72
C VAL A 75 2.48 8.75 -2.36
N SER A 76 2.24 10.02 -2.08
CA SER A 76 3.29 10.98 -1.71
C SER A 76 2.84 11.83 -0.53
N SER A 77 3.74 12.05 0.42
CA SER A 77 3.50 13.01 1.49
C SER A 77 3.45 14.44 0.91
N ALA A 78 2.40 15.18 1.24
CA ALA A 78 2.29 16.59 0.88
C ALA A 78 3.35 17.48 1.57
N MET A 79 3.97 16.97 2.63
CA MET A 79 5.07 17.67 3.34
C MET A 79 6.42 17.49 2.62
N ASN A 80 6.57 16.49 1.77
CA ASN A 80 7.77 16.31 0.95
C ASN A 80 7.64 17.11 -0.34
N LEU A 81 7.95 18.39 -0.27
CA LEU A 81 7.75 19.33 -1.37
C LEU A 81 8.61 19.01 -2.60
N ASP A 82 9.79 18.43 -2.42
CA ASP A 82 10.68 18.06 -3.52
C ASP A 82 10.07 16.91 -4.33
N SER A 83 9.61 15.86 -3.66
CA SER A 83 8.93 14.72 -4.31
C SER A 83 7.61 15.14 -4.93
N PHE A 84 6.77 15.91 -4.23
CA PHE A 84 5.51 16.40 -4.73
C PHE A 84 5.71 17.26 -5.99
N SER A 85 6.71 18.16 -5.97
CA SER A 85 7.08 19.00 -7.11
C SER A 85 7.60 18.17 -8.29
N LEU A 86 8.40 17.12 -8.04
CA LEU A 86 8.87 16.22 -9.08
C LEU A 86 7.70 15.53 -9.79
N TYR A 87 6.78 14.94 -9.04
CA TYR A 87 5.64 14.21 -9.60
C TYR A 87 4.70 15.13 -10.38
N THR A 88 4.34 16.29 -9.83
CA THR A 88 3.45 17.23 -10.52
C THR A 88 4.06 17.77 -11.80
N ARG A 89 5.38 18.01 -11.86
CA ARG A 89 6.08 18.41 -13.10
C ARG A 89 6.11 17.29 -14.16
N ARG A 90 5.92 16.04 -13.75
CA ARG A 90 5.81 14.87 -14.65
C ARG A 90 4.38 14.52 -15.01
N GLY A 91 3.41 15.41 -14.71
CA GLY A 91 2.01 15.26 -15.10
C GLY A 91 1.17 14.45 -14.10
N PHE A 92 1.70 14.10 -12.94
CA PHE A 92 0.88 13.47 -11.91
C PHE A 92 -0.12 14.48 -11.35
N VAL A 93 -1.36 14.05 -11.21
CA VAL A 93 -2.47 14.85 -10.69
C VAL A 93 -2.95 14.22 -9.39
N PRO A 94 -2.94 14.97 -8.26
CA PRO A 94 -3.51 14.49 -7.01
C PRO A 94 -4.98 14.10 -7.19
N GLN A 95 -5.34 12.88 -6.80
CA GLN A 95 -6.70 12.34 -6.91
C GLN A 95 -7.42 12.30 -5.57
N MET A 96 -6.70 11.91 -4.52
CA MET A 96 -7.22 11.79 -3.17
C MET A 96 -6.20 12.30 -2.15
N THR A 97 -6.71 12.74 -1.00
CA THR A 97 -5.88 13.10 0.16
C THR A 97 -6.24 12.16 1.31
N PHE A 98 -5.22 11.58 1.92
CA PHE A 98 -5.35 10.74 3.10
C PHE A 98 -4.84 11.50 4.32
N GLN A 99 -5.48 11.27 5.46
CA GLN A 99 -5.03 11.76 6.75
C GLN A 99 -4.29 10.64 7.46
N ASP A 100 -2.99 10.80 7.69
CA ASP A 100 -2.25 9.89 8.56
C ASP A 100 -2.68 10.12 10.01
N MET A 101 -2.96 9.03 10.71
CA MET A 101 -3.37 9.04 12.11
C MET A 101 -2.50 8.11 12.92
N PHE A 102 -2.28 8.47 14.19
CA PHE A 102 -1.49 7.69 15.13
C PHE A 102 -2.36 7.28 16.32
N LEU A 103 -2.28 6.03 16.71
CA LEU A 103 -3.02 5.50 17.84
C LEU A 103 -2.16 4.57 18.68
N SER A 104 -2.21 4.72 20.01
CA SER A 104 -1.70 3.71 20.93
C SER A 104 -2.85 2.82 21.40
N VAL A 105 -2.74 1.52 21.13
CA VAL A 105 -3.70 0.53 21.60
C VAL A 105 -3.18 -0.08 22.90
N PRO A 106 -3.94 0.02 24.03
CA PRO A 106 -3.58 -0.61 25.29
C PRO A 106 -3.45 -2.13 25.16
N GLY A 107 -2.71 -2.76 26.07
CA GLY A 107 -2.50 -4.22 26.06
C GLY A 107 -3.75 -5.06 26.34
N ASP A 108 -4.80 -4.43 26.85
CA ASP A 108 -6.13 -5.00 27.08
C ASP A 108 -7.14 -4.64 25.97
N GLY A 109 -6.67 -3.97 24.90
CA GLY A 109 -7.49 -3.59 23.76
C GLY A 109 -8.03 -2.17 23.83
N LEU A 110 -8.89 -1.82 22.88
CA LEU A 110 -9.54 -0.52 22.83
C LEU A 110 -10.60 -0.40 23.93
N ASP A 111 -10.54 0.69 24.70
CA ASP A 111 -11.56 1.04 25.71
C ASP A 111 -12.74 1.76 25.02
N SER A 112 -13.48 1.01 24.21
CA SER A 112 -14.68 1.49 23.51
C SER A 112 -15.64 0.33 23.25
N ASP A 113 -16.93 0.64 23.17
CA ASP A 113 -17.94 -0.35 22.77
C ASP A 113 -17.65 -0.86 21.35
N PRO A 114 -17.70 -2.20 21.13
CA PRO A 114 -17.48 -2.76 19.80
C PRO A 114 -18.59 -2.30 18.82
N PRO A 115 -18.22 -1.95 17.58
CA PRO A 115 -19.20 -1.64 16.55
C PRO A 115 -20.17 -2.81 16.30
N GLU A 116 -21.45 -2.52 16.03
CA GLU A 116 -22.47 -3.56 15.77
C GLU A 116 -22.06 -4.50 14.62
N GLN A 117 -21.41 -3.94 13.59
CA GLN A 117 -20.96 -4.66 12.40
C GLN A 117 -19.81 -5.62 12.67
N LEU A 118 -19.14 -5.56 13.84
CA LEU A 118 -18.00 -6.41 14.19
C LEU A 118 -18.30 -7.91 14.04
N ARG A 119 -19.54 -8.32 14.30
CA ARG A 119 -20.00 -9.71 14.13
C ARG A 119 -19.94 -10.25 12.69
N ARG A 120 -19.80 -9.34 11.70
CA ARG A 120 -19.70 -9.65 10.27
C ARG A 120 -18.25 -9.65 9.78
N VAL A 121 -17.32 -9.22 10.63
CA VAL A 121 -15.89 -9.21 10.31
C VAL A 121 -15.33 -10.61 10.58
N ARG A 122 -14.54 -11.09 9.64
CA ARG A 122 -13.76 -12.33 9.79
C ARG A 122 -12.38 -12.16 9.16
N ASP A 123 -11.50 -13.10 9.51
CA ASP A 123 -10.22 -13.21 8.80
C ASP A 123 -10.46 -13.58 7.34
N ALA A 124 -9.62 -13.04 6.46
CA ALA A 124 -9.68 -13.35 5.05
C ALA A 124 -9.11 -14.74 4.78
N GLU A 125 -9.75 -15.45 3.86
CA GLU A 125 -9.31 -16.75 3.33
C GLU A 125 -8.72 -16.57 1.91
N PRO A 126 -7.95 -17.53 1.38
CA PRO A 126 -7.32 -17.41 0.05
C PRO A 126 -8.29 -17.04 -1.08
N ASP A 127 -9.51 -17.56 -1.04
CA ASP A 127 -10.54 -17.29 -2.05
C ASP A 127 -11.10 -15.85 -1.99
N ASP A 128 -10.84 -15.11 -0.92
CA ASP A 128 -11.29 -13.72 -0.77
C ASP A 128 -10.48 -12.72 -1.60
N ALA A 129 -9.23 -13.06 -1.97
CA ALA A 129 -8.33 -12.16 -2.69
C ALA A 129 -8.98 -11.56 -3.94
N LYS A 130 -9.70 -12.39 -4.69
CA LYS A 130 -10.46 -11.95 -5.87
C LYS A 130 -11.59 -10.98 -5.51
N GLY A 131 -12.38 -11.28 -4.48
CA GLY A 131 -13.49 -10.44 -4.02
C GLY A 131 -13.01 -9.08 -3.52
N MET A 132 -11.88 -9.05 -2.82
CA MET A 132 -11.21 -7.83 -2.38
C MET A 132 -10.77 -6.98 -3.57
N ALA A 133 -10.14 -7.59 -4.58
CA ALA A 133 -9.70 -6.91 -5.80
C ALA A 133 -10.89 -6.39 -6.64
N ASP A 134 -11.98 -7.14 -6.72
CA ASP A 134 -13.21 -6.73 -7.41
C ASP A 134 -13.86 -5.51 -6.69
N LEU A 135 -13.87 -5.50 -5.36
CA LEU A 135 -14.35 -4.36 -4.57
C LEU A 135 -13.49 -3.11 -4.79
N GLU A 136 -12.16 -3.26 -4.72
CA GLU A 136 -11.23 -2.15 -4.94
C GLU A 136 -11.35 -1.60 -6.36
N MET A 137 -11.49 -2.48 -7.35
CA MET A 137 -11.74 -2.07 -8.73
C MET A 137 -13.04 -1.27 -8.88
N LYS A 138 -14.10 -1.71 -8.21
CA LYS A 138 -15.40 -1.02 -8.24
C LYS A 138 -15.36 0.37 -7.63
N LEU A 139 -14.64 0.54 -6.50
CA LEU A 139 -14.65 1.78 -5.72
C LEU A 139 -13.54 2.75 -6.12
N ASN A 140 -12.35 2.27 -6.47
CA ASN A 140 -11.16 3.07 -6.75
C ASN A 140 -10.61 2.92 -8.17
N GLY A 141 -11.15 2.00 -8.97
CA GLY A 141 -10.66 1.74 -10.31
C GLY A 141 -9.24 1.16 -10.34
N ILE A 142 -8.81 0.48 -9.29
CA ILE A 142 -7.53 -0.24 -9.23
C ILE A 142 -7.76 -1.72 -8.91
N ARG A 143 -6.90 -2.57 -9.47
CA ARG A 143 -6.92 -4.00 -9.22
C ARG A 143 -5.52 -4.50 -8.90
N ARG A 144 -5.41 -5.24 -7.80
CA ARG A 144 -4.15 -5.81 -7.31
C ARG A 144 -4.39 -7.11 -6.53
N GLU A 145 -5.06 -8.06 -7.15
CA GLU A 145 -5.39 -9.35 -6.55
C GLU A 145 -4.16 -10.09 -6.01
N LYS A 146 -3.03 -9.99 -6.75
CA LYS A 146 -1.73 -10.56 -6.34
C LYS A 146 -1.28 -10.08 -4.96
N ASP A 147 -1.47 -8.79 -4.65
CA ASP A 147 -1.06 -8.21 -3.37
C ASP A 147 -1.91 -8.81 -2.24
N PHE A 148 -3.22 -8.93 -2.43
CA PHE A 148 -4.10 -9.51 -1.43
C PHE A 148 -3.83 -10.99 -1.21
N ALA A 149 -3.59 -11.76 -2.27
CA ALA A 149 -3.18 -13.15 -2.15
C ALA A 149 -1.87 -13.31 -1.35
N TYR A 150 -0.89 -12.43 -1.58
CA TYR A 150 0.36 -12.40 -0.83
C TYR A 150 0.13 -12.11 0.66
N PHE A 151 -0.69 -11.11 0.99
CA PHE A 151 -0.97 -10.74 2.39
C PHE A 151 -1.75 -11.84 3.13
N ILE A 152 -2.71 -12.47 2.46
CA ILE A 152 -3.49 -13.58 3.04
C ILE A 152 -2.63 -14.81 3.26
N ASN A 153 -1.75 -15.16 2.30
CA ASN A 153 -0.81 -16.29 2.43
C ASN A 153 0.15 -16.11 3.62
N ASN A 154 0.55 -14.87 3.90
CA ASN A 154 1.24 -14.44 5.11
C ASN A 154 2.43 -15.32 5.52
N GLU A 155 3.28 -15.74 4.58
CA GLU A 155 4.45 -16.59 4.87
C GLU A 155 5.39 -15.98 5.91
N SER A 156 5.47 -14.63 5.94
CA SER A 156 6.28 -13.90 6.92
C SER A 156 5.67 -13.83 8.33
N GLY A 157 4.39 -14.15 8.49
CA GLY A 157 3.65 -14.09 9.75
C GLY A 157 3.41 -12.68 10.30
N VAL A 158 3.58 -11.63 9.48
CA VAL A 158 3.44 -10.22 9.92
C VAL A 158 2.14 -9.57 9.46
N TRP A 159 1.41 -10.21 8.55
CA TRP A 159 0.20 -9.64 7.98
C TRP A 159 -1.06 -10.06 8.74
N GLY A 160 -1.99 -9.15 8.88
CA GLY A 160 -3.38 -9.41 9.20
C GLY A 160 -4.25 -8.98 8.02
N VAL A 161 -5.25 -9.78 7.69
CA VAL A 161 -6.21 -9.41 6.64
C VAL A 161 -7.59 -9.79 7.13
N SER A 162 -8.49 -8.82 7.17
CA SER A 162 -9.89 -9.05 7.50
C SER A 162 -10.82 -8.54 6.41
N VAL A 163 -11.93 -9.22 6.29
CA VAL A 163 -13.03 -8.88 5.38
C VAL A 163 -14.33 -8.72 6.15
N ILE A 164 -15.24 -7.93 5.60
CA ILE A 164 -16.62 -7.81 6.08
C ILE A 164 -17.58 -8.09 4.94
N GLU A 165 -18.62 -8.87 5.21
CA GLU A 165 -19.57 -9.34 4.22
C GLU A 165 -20.97 -8.75 4.42
N SER A 166 -21.69 -8.63 3.32
CA SER A 166 -23.15 -8.41 3.35
C SER A 166 -23.89 -9.66 3.82
N SER A 167 -25.20 -9.53 4.04
CA SER A 167 -26.08 -10.68 4.32
C SER A 167 -26.16 -11.71 3.18
N GLU A 168 -25.69 -11.34 1.98
CA GLU A 168 -25.67 -12.19 0.79
C GLU A 168 -24.27 -12.83 0.56
N GLY A 169 -23.34 -12.66 1.50
CA GLY A 169 -21.99 -13.19 1.42
C GLY A 169 -21.06 -12.44 0.44
N GLN A 170 -21.41 -11.21 0.07
CA GLN A 170 -20.53 -10.38 -0.77
C GLN A 170 -19.59 -9.56 0.13
N ILE A 171 -18.31 -9.49 -0.23
CA ILE A 171 -17.35 -8.61 0.45
C ILE A 171 -17.75 -7.15 0.22
N THR A 172 -18.03 -6.42 1.31
CA THR A 172 -18.39 -4.99 1.30
C THR A 172 -17.27 -4.11 1.82
N GLY A 173 -16.25 -4.71 2.43
CA GLY A 173 -15.04 -4.03 2.89
C GLY A 173 -13.94 -5.03 3.23
N PHE A 174 -12.71 -4.53 3.26
CA PHE A 174 -11.56 -5.25 3.76
C PHE A 174 -10.54 -4.29 4.38
N LEU A 175 -9.69 -4.82 5.25
CA LEU A 175 -8.55 -4.10 5.79
C LEU A 175 -7.38 -5.06 5.98
N CYS A 176 -6.24 -4.68 5.42
CA CYS A 176 -4.97 -5.32 5.70
C CYS A 176 -4.26 -4.57 6.84
N SER A 177 -3.42 -5.28 7.56
CA SER A 177 -2.56 -4.71 8.60
C SER A 177 -1.19 -5.36 8.58
N VAL A 178 -0.18 -4.66 9.06
CA VAL A 178 1.16 -5.20 9.27
C VAL A 178 1.58 -5.01 10.72
N ASN A 179 2.14 -6.04 11.31
CA ASN A 179 2.67 -6.05 12.66
C ASN A 179 4.09 -6.63 12.67
N SER A 180 5.05 -5.81 12.30
CA SER A 180 6.47 -6.14 12.39
C SER A 180 7.15 -5.33 13.50
N SER A 181 8.35 -5.74 13.91
CA SER A 181 9.13 -5.02 14.91
C SER A 181 9.49 -3.58 14.51
N GLY A 182 9.51 -3.29 13.22
CA GLY A 182 9.83 -1.98 12.67
C GLY A 182 8.62 -1.15 12.24
N SER A 183 7.42 -1.76 12.18
CA SER A 183 6.23 -1.06 11.71
C SER A 183 4.95 -1.78 12.14
N LYS A 184 4.01 -1.00 12.64
CA LYS A 184 2.63 -1.44 12.84
C LYS A 184 1.73 -0.45 12.11
N MET A 185 1.07 -0.90 11.06
CA MET A 185 0.22 -0.04 10.23
C MET A 185 -1.07 -0.74 9.85
N LEU A 186 -2.12 0.03 9.68
CA LEU A 186 -3.34 -0.39 9.01
C LEU A 186 -3.30 0.07 7.55
N GLY A 187 -3.68 -0.80 6.65
CA GLY A 187 -3.75 -0.56 5.21
C GLY A 187 -2.92 -1.57 4.39
N PRO A 188 -3.30 -1.75 3.13
CA PRO A 188 -4.42 -1.12 2.45
C PRO A 188 -5.78 -1.60 2.93
N GLY A 189 -6.79 -0.74 2.77
CA GLY A 189 -8.16 -1.09 3.10
C GLY A 189 -9.15 -0.23 2.33
N ILE A 190 -10.32 -0.77 2.11
CA ILE A 190 -11.44 -0.07 1.50
C ILE A 190 -12.76 -0.67 1.97
N SER A 191 -13.77 0.17 2.09
CA SER A 191 -15.14 -0.26 2.39
C SER A 191 -16.14 0.62 1.68
N SER A 192 -17.29 0.07 1.37
CA SER A 192 -18.42 0.79 0.80
C SER A 192 -19.24 1.58 1.84
N ASP A 193 -18.99 1.35 3.14
CA ASP A 193 -19.74 1.96 4.25
C ASP A 193 -18.82 2.31 5.43
N CYS A 194 -19.07 3.46 6.06
CA CYS A 194 -18.25 3.92 7.19
C CYS A 194 -18.37 3.03 8.43
N SER A 195 -19.55 2.43 8.67
CA SER A 195 -19.76 1.53 9.81
C SER A 195 -18.99 0.22 9.63
N ASP A 196 -18.90 -0.28 8.39
CA ASP A 196 -18.09 -1.44 8.03
C ASP A 196 -16.60 -1.11 8.21
N SER A 197 -16.16 0.09 7.78
CA SER A 197 -14.80 0.58 8.03
C SER A 197 -14.44 0.61 9.51
N ALA A 198 -15.34 1.14 10.36
CA ALA A 198 -15.12 1.21 11.81
C ALA A 198 -14.98 -0.18 12.43
N ALA A 199 -15.77 -1.16 11.98
CA ALA A 199 -15.68 -2.53 12.46
C ALA A 199 -14.38 -3.23 12.06
N LEU A 200 -13.92 -3.03 10.81
CA LEU A 200 -12.65 -3.54 10.32
C LEU A 200 -11.46 -2.94 11.11
N ILE A 201 -11.47 -1.62 11.31
CA ILE A 201 -10.43 -0.92 12.08
C ILE A 201 -10.41 -1.42 13.52
N TYR A 202 -11.58 -1.51 14.17
CA TYR A 202 -11.69 -2.03 15.54
C TYR A 202 -11.14 -3.46 15.64
N HIS A 203 -11.45 -4.32 14.68
CA HIS A 203 -10.98 -5.70 14.64
C HIS A 203 -9.45 -5.76 14.54
N GLU A 204 -8.86 -5.06 13.57
CA GLU A 204 -7.41 -5.10 13.33
C GLU A 204 -6.60 -4.43 14.46
N LEU A 205 -7.10 -3.35 15.06
CA LEU A 205 -6.46 -2.72 16.21
C LEU A 205 -6.43 -3.62 17.45
N ASN A 206 -7.49 -4.41 17.68
CA ASN A 206 -7.54 -5.37 18.78
C ASN A 206 -6.81 -6.70 18.46
N ARG A 207 -6.42 -6.94 17.21
CA ARG A 207 -5.55 -8.06 16.84
C ARG A 207 -4.11 -7.84 17.29
N PHE A 208 -3.62 -6.59 17.19
CA PHE A 208 -2.24 -6.23 17.48
C PHE A 208 -2.18 -5.03 18.42
N PHE A 209 -1.69 -5.22 19.63
CA PHE A 209 -1.57 -4.16 20.62
C PHE A 209 -0.31 -3.30 20.39
N GLY A 210 -0.33 -2.07 20.91
CA GLY A 210 0.78 -1.13 20.90
C GLY A 210 0.54 0.08 20.02
N PHE A 211 1.63 0.72 19.59
CA PHE A 211 1.57 1.95 18.81
C PHE A 211 1.38 1.65 17.32
N PHE A 212 0.33 2.22 16.74
CA PHE A 212 0.05 2.22 15.30
C PHE A 212 0.24 3.64 14.78
N PRO A 213 1.22 3.85 13.89
CA PRO A 213 1.41 5.12 13.20
C PRO A 213 0.40 5.32 12.08
#